data_ca191d5e2eba8d8c659c9b7679596cb0
#
_entry.id   ca191d5e2eba8d8c659c9b7679596cb0
#
_cell.length_a   1.000
_cell.length_b   1.000
_cell.length_c   1.000
_cell.angle_alpha   90.00
_cell.angle_beta   90.00
_cell.angle_gamma   90.00
#
_symmetry.space_group_name_H-M   'P 1'
#
loop_
_entity.id
_entity.type
_entity.pdbx_description
1 polymer ?
#
loop_
_entity_poly.entity_id
_entity_poly.type
_entity_poly.pdbx_seq_one_letter_code
_entity_poly.pdbx_strand_id
1 'polypeptide(L)'
;YLLLIDNDIYRSFYAVEYLKPIFSIYYRRDNMTSAFWRKHAPRLEPRLCQKSNLVVANSPQLAKAVQTYNQYSFDIGQGVDLSNYNTNNSYQLPKDMENIPRPIIGYVGWVTSRRLDANLLYQVALRCPQYSFVMVGGEDDFFKKHPLHSLSNVHFLGQKKQIETISYMSHFDVCMNPQLVNEITIGNYPRKVDEYLALGKPVIATKTLTMDLFTGYVWNCLGAEEYIQAINEALIPTSSDIIKKRIEFAHTHTWENSINKLYSYINI
;
A
#
# COMPACT_ATOMS: atom_id res chain seq x y z
N TYR A 1 -19.31 26.78 0.03
CA TYR A 1 -18.12 25.90 0.11
C TYR A 1 -18.51 24.44 0.20
N LEU A 2 -17.56 23.56 -0.20
CA LEU A 2 -17.64 22.12 -0.05
C LEU A 2 -16.99 21.72 1.26
N LEU A 3 -17.52 20.71 1.94
CA LEU A 3 -16.93 20.13 3.16
C LEU A 3 -16.46 18.72 2.85
N LEU A 4 -15.14 18.47 2.97
CA LEU A 4 -14.57 17.13 2.92
C LEU A 4 -14.23 16.66 4.34
N ILE A 5 -14.82 15.56 4.78
CA ILE A 5 -14.53 14.88 6.05
C ILE A 5 -13.62 13.68 5.75
N ASP A 6 -12.33 13.84 6.05
CA ASP A 6 -11.33 12.83 5.75
C ASP A 6 -11.19 11.80 6.88
N ASN A 7 -11.88 10.69 6.73
CA ASN A 7 -11.83 9.50 7.62
C ASN A 7 -12.09 9.77 9.11
N ASP A 8 -12.61 10.95 9.48
CA ASP A 8 -12.89 11.35 10.87
C ASP A 8 -14.38 11.27 11.18
N ILE A 9 -14.82 10.11 11.64
CA ILE A 9 -16.23 9.87 12.01
C ILE A 9 -16.58 10.33 13.42
N TYR A 10 -15.64 10.84 14.21
CA TYR A 10 -15.88 11.22 15.60
C TYR A 10 -15.85 12.74 15.83
N ARG A 11 -14.71 13.39 15.59
CA ARG A 11 -14.57 14.83 15.83
C ARG A 11 -15.36 15.64 14.82
N SER A 12 -15.40 15.19 13.57
CA SER A 12 -16.12 15.84 12.48
C SER A 12 -17.60 15.39 12.36
N PHE A 13 -18.11 14.58 13.30
CA PHE A 13 -19.44 13.99 13.21
C PHE A 13 -20.56 15.01 13.03
N TYR A 14 -20.47 16.14 13.70
CA TYR A 14 -21.46 17.24 13.65
C TYR A 14 -21.07 18.36 12.68
N ALA A 15 -19.99 18.20 11.90
CA ALA A 15 -19.48 19.26 11.04
C ALA A 15 -20.51 19.68 9.97
N VAL A 16 -21.28 18.73 9.42
CA VAL A 16 -22.30 19.01 8.42
C VAL A 16 -23.40 19.92 8.99
N GLU A 17 -23.87 19.64 10.20
CA GLU A 17 -24.95 20.39 10.84
C GLU A 17 -24.52 21.81 11.25
N TYR A 18 -23.32 21.94 11.83
CA TYR A 18 -22.84 23.24 12.32
C TYR A 18 -22.31 24.15 11.23
N LEU A 19 -21.60 23.58 10.26
CA LEU A 19 -20.97 24.37 9.20
C LEU A 19 -21.89 24.64 8.01
N LYS A 20 -22.95 23.84 7.83
CA LYS A 20 -23.97 24.00 6.77
C LYS A 20 -23.34 24.18 5.38
N PRO A 21 -22.48 23.24 4.92
CA PRO A 21 -21.87 23.33 3.59
C PRO A 21 -22.93 23.21 2.50
N ILE A 22 -22.63 23.74 1.31
CA ILE A 22 -23.47 23.55 0.11
C ILE A 22 -23.47 22.06 -0.27
N PHE A 23 -22.32 21.39 -0.10
CA PHE A 23 -22.15 19.96 -0.41
C PHE A 23 -21.16 19.34 0.55
N SER A 24 -21.47 18.16 1.08
CA SER A 24 -20.66 17.44 2.06
C SER A 24 -20.21 16.09 1.51
N ILE A 25 -18.94 15.79 1.72
CA ILE A 25 -18.27 14.57 1.25
C ILE A 25 -17.65 13.88 2.45
N TYR A 26 -17.97 12.60 2.66
CA TYR A 26 -17.22 11.74 3.59
C TYR A 26 -16.23 10.88 2.80
N TYR A 27 -14.94 10.97 3.12
CA TYR A 27 -13.87 10.18 2.50
C TYR A 27 -13.42 9.08 3.44
N ARG A 28 -13.74 7.82 3.10
CA ARG A 28 -13.37 6.61 3.84
C ARG A 28 -12.07 6.04 3.31
N ARG A 29 -11.01 6.01 4.14
CA ARG A 29 -9.68 5.55 3.71
C ARG A 29 -9.20 4.24 4.33
N ASP A 30 -9.78 3.83 5.47
CA ASP A 30 -9.34 2.66 6.22
C ASP A 30 -10.52 1.85 6.78
N ASN A 31 -10.26 0.60 7.09
CA ASN A 31 -11.14 -0.18 7.96
C ASN A 31 -11.06 0.36 9.41
N MET A 32 -12.20 0.48 10.04
CA MET A 32 -12.33 1.00 11.40
C MET A 32 -12.01 -0.09 12.44
N THR A 33 -10.76 -0.61 12.46
CA THR A 33 -10.38 -1.83 13.19
C THR A 33 -9.69 -1.60 14.52
N SER A 34 -9.24 -0.39 14.87
CA SER A 34 -8.67 -0.12 16.20
C SER A 34 -9.73 -0.27 17.30
N ALA A 35 -9.33 -0.52 18.55
CA ALA A 35 -10.25 -0.70 19.66
C ALA A 35 -11.25 0.46 19.81
N PHE A 36 -10.78 1.70 19.62
CA PHE A 36 -11.63 2.89 19.63
C PHE A 36 -12.66 2.86 18.49
N TRP A 37 -12.22 2.58 17.27
CA TRP A 37 -13.10 2.55 16.11
C TRP A 37 -14.09 1.39 16.14
N ARG A 38 -13.68 0.20 16.57
CA ARG A 38 -14.61 -0.94 16.76
C ARG A 38 -15.76 -0.60 17.71
N LYS A 39 -15.50 0.22 18.74
CA LYS A 39 -16.53 0.66 19.68
C LYS A 39 -17.46 1.70 19.09
N HIS A 40 -16.94 2.64 18.31
CA HIS A 40 -17.70 3.86 17.91
C HIS A 40 -18.16 3.83 16.46
N ALA A 41 -17.40 3.22 15.53
CA ALA A 41 -17.71 3.23 14.10
C ALA A 41 -19.07 2.60 13.76
N PRO A 42 -19.49 1.45 14.32
CA PRO A 42 -20.79 0.86 13.99
C PRO A 42 -21.98 1.80 14.20
N ARG A 43 -21.86 2.76 15.12
CA ARG A 43 -22.89 3.74 15.41
C ARG A 43 -22.73 5.05 14.64
N LEU A 44 -21.49 5.51 14.46
CA LEU A 44 -21.21 6.84 13.92
C LEU A 44 -21.09 6.83 12.40
N GLU A 45 -20.39 5.84 11.81
CA GLU A 45 -20.14 5.81 10.38
C GLU A 45 -21.42 5.73 9.54
N PRO A 46 -22.41 4.84 9.84
CA PRO A 46 -23.67 4.82 9.10
C PRO A 46 -24.39 6.16 9.08
N ARG A 47 -24.43 6.82 10.24
CA ARG A 47 -25.11 8.13 10.39
C ARG A 47 -24.35 9.25 9.68
N LEU A 48 -23.01 9.22 9.67
CA LEU A 48 -22.21 10.17 8.91
C LEU A 48 -22.40 9.96 7.40
N CYS A 49 -22.41 8.73 6.93
CA CYS A 49 -22.70 8.40 5.54
C CYS A 49 -24.07 8.91 5.12
N GLN A 50 -25.12 8.68 5.93
CA GLN A 50 -26.51 9.11 5.64
C GLN A 50 -26.67 10.61 5.52
N LYS A 51 -25.93 11.40 6.27
CA LYS A 51 -26.03 12.87 6.25
C LYS A 51 -25.05 13.54 5.29
N SER A 52 -24.12 12.79 4.70
CA SER A 52 -23.22 13.28 3.66
C SER A 52 -23.89 13.20 2.28
N ASN A 53 -23.70 14.23 1.43
CA ASN A 53 -24.22 14.21 0.06
C ASN A 53 -23.53 13.13 -0.79
N LEU A 54 -22.24 12.91 -0.55
CA LEU A 54 -21.41 11.94 -1.27
C LEU A 54 -20.51 11.19 -0.27
N VAL A 55 -20.33 9.91 -0.48
CA VAL A 55 -19.31 9.12 0.21
C VAL A 55 -18.31 8.63 -0.82
N VAL A 56 -17.03 8.82 -0.56
CA VAL A 56 -15.98 8.28 -1.41
C VAL A 56 -15.02 7.42 -0.61
N ALA A 57 -14.39 6.46 -1.27
CA ALA A 57 -13.42 5.57 -0.65
C ALA A 57 -12.20 5.39 -1.56
N ASN A 58 -11.11 4.92 -0.99
CA ASN A 58 -9.87 4.65 -1.71
C ASN A 58 -9.75 3.21 -2.23
N SER A 59 -10.81 2.42 -2.12
CA SER A 59 -10.88 1.09 -2.70
C SER A 59 -12.34 0.66 -2.94
N PRO A 60 -12.59 -0.22 -3.91
CA PRO A 60 -13.92 -0.74 -4.19
C PRO A 60 -14.56 -1.42 -2.98
N GLN A 61 -13.76 -2.14 -2.18
CA GLN A 61 -14.24 -2.85 -0.99
C GLN A 61 -14.75 -1.88 0.10
N LEU A 62 -14.01 -0.80 0.32
CA LEU A 62 -14.40 0.22 1.30
C LEU A 62 -15.62 1.01 0.83
N ALA A 63 -15.74 1.32 -0.46
CA ALA A 63 -16.91 1.96 -1.03
C ALA A 63 -18.15 1.06 -0.89
N LYS A 64 -18.04 -0.21 -1.28
CA LYS A 64 -19.13 -1.18 -1.18
C LYS A 64 -19.61 -1.37 0.26
N ALA A 65 -18.72 -1.36 1.24
CA ALA A 65 -19.05 -1.56 2.65
C ALA A 65 -19.98 -0.48 3.23
N VAL A 66 -20.00 0.73 2.65
CA VAL A 66 -20.86 1.84 3.11
C VAL A 66 -22.02 2.16 2.17
N GLN A 67 -22.10 1.48 1.04
CA GLN A 67 -23.12 1.71 0.02
C GLN A 67 -24.55 1.49 0.52
N THR A 68 -24.74 0.61 1.52
CA THR A 68 -26.04 0.41 2.17
C THR A 68 -26.48 1.60 3.01
N TYR A 69 -25.57 2.48 3.41
CA TYR A 69 -25.87 3.68 4.20
C TYR A 69 -26.03 4.92 3.34
N ASN A 70 -25.33 4.96 2.18
CA ASN A 70 -25.47 6.03 1.20
C ASN A 70 -25.26 5.45 -0.20
N GLN A 71 -26.30 5.49 -1.04
CA GLN A 71 -26.23 4.96 -2.41
C GLN A 71 -25.20 5.70 -3.30
N TYR A 72 -24.87 6.96 -2.96
CA TYR A 72 -23.83 7.74 -3.62
C TYR A 72 -22.48 7.46 -2.96
N SER A 73 -22.09 6.18 -2.93
CA SER A 73 -20.81 5.72 -2.38
C SER A 73 -19.95 5.15 -3.50
N PHE A 74 -18.81 5.79 -3.79
CA PHE A 74 -17.97 5.45 -4.94
C PHE A 74 -16.51 5.29 -4.54
N ASP A 75 -15.83 4.40 -5.28
CA ASP A 75 -14.38 4.29 -5.22
C ASP A 75 -13.74 5.37 -6.12
N ILE A 76 -12.89 6.21 -5.54
CA ILE A 76 -12.10 7.21 -6.27
C ILE A 76 -10.62 6.79 -6.42
N GLY A 77 -10.28 5.59 -5.97
CA GLY A 77 -8.89 5.11 -5.91
C GLY A 77 -8.08 5.76 -4.79
N GLN A 78 -6.87 5.27 -4.64
CA GLN A 78 -5.89 5.83 -3.71
C GLN A 78 -4.96 6.77 -4.48
N GLY A 79 -4.92 8.05 -4.11
CA GLY A 79 -3.92 8.95 -4.64
C GLY A 79 -2.53 8.66 -4.08
N VAL A 80 -1.55 8.61 -4.96
CA VAL A 80 -0.13 8.48 -4.61
C VAL A 80 0.62 9.65 -5.24
N ASP A 81 1.55 10.25 -4.48
CA ASP A 81 2.47 11.25 -5.02
C ASP A 81 3.68 10.53 -5.62
N LEU A 82 3.73 10.49 -6.93
CA LEU A 82 4.79 9.86 -7.72
C LEU A 82 5.76 10.87 -8.33
N SER A 83 5.71 12.15 -7.95
CA SER A 83 6.51 13.23 -8.55
C SER A 83 8.02 12.99 -8.45
N ASN A 84 8.47 12.32 -7.41
CA ASN A 84 9.88 11.99 -7.19
C ASN A 84 10.29 10.61 -7.75
N TYR A 85 9.34 9.82 -8.27
CA TYR A 85 9.59 8.47 -8.78
C TYR A 85 9.79 8.52 -10.30
N ASN A 86 11.03 8.78 -10.72
CA ASN A 86 11.35 8.88 -12.15
C ASN A 86 12.53 7.95 -12.48
N THR A 87 12.29 7.00 -13.38
CA THR A 87 13.30 6.04 -13.84
C THR A 87 14.46 6.66 -14.61
N ASN A 88 14.30 7.90 -15.09
CA ASN A 88 15.37 8.65 -15.74
C ASN A 88 16.34 9.29 -14.73
N ASN A 89 15.97 9.33 -13.43
CA ASN A 89 16.85 9.85 -12.40
C ASN A 89 17.89 8.79 -12.02
N SER A 90 19.13 9.23 -11.85
CA SER A 90 20.17 8.41 -11.23
C SER A 90 20.07 8.50 -9.72
N TYR A 91 19.58 7.47 -9.07
CA TYR A 91 19.56 7.37 -7.61
C TYR A 91 20.87 6.79 -7.11
N GLN A 92 21.50 7.45 -6.12
CA GLN A 92 22.74 6.95 -5.53
C GLN A 92 22.48 5.67 -4.73
N LEU A 93 23.40 4.70 -4.82
CA LEU A 93 23.37 3.51 -3.99
C LEU A 93 23.54 3.92 -2.52
N PRO A 94 22.61 3.55 -1.62
CA PRO A 94 22.78 3.81 -0.19
C PRO A 94 24.01 3.09 0.37
N LYS A 95 24.80 3.78 1.21
CA LYS A 95 26.04 3.24 1.79
C LYS A 95 25.85 1.92 2.53
N ASP A 96 24.75 1.77 3.23
CA ASP A 96 24.39 0.55 3.97
C ASP A 96 23.88 -0.60 3.07
N MET A 97 23.80 -0.38 1.75
CA MET A 97 23.54 -1.41 0.75
C MET A 97 24.78 -1.81 -0.06
N GLU A 98 25.89 -1.07 0.04
CA GLU A 98 27.08 -1.30 -0.83
C GLU A 98 27.64 -2.72 -0.74
N ASN A 99 27.57 -3.36 0.43
CA ASN A 99 28.13 -4.70 0.66
C ASN A 99 27.05 -5.81 0.69
N ILE A 100 25.80 -5.49 0.31
CA ILE A 100 24.73 -6.50 0.26
C ILE A 100 24.80 -7.23 -1.09
N PRO A 101 24.98 -8.57 -1.09
CA PRO A 101 25.03 -9.34 -2.32
C PRO A 101 23.72 -9.24 -3.12
N ARG A 102 23.84 -9.24 -4.44
CA ARG A 102 22.67 -9.31 -5.34
C ARG A 102 22.38 -10.77 -5.73
N PRO A 103 21.13 -11.13 -6.11
CA PRO A 103 19.95 -10.24 -6.24
C PRO A 103 19.35 -9.82 -4.90
N ILE A 104 18.79 -8.60 -4.87
CA ILE A 104 18.15 -7.99 -3.68
C ILE A 104 16.64 -8.04 -3.82
N ILE A 105 15.98 -8.70 -2.88
CA ILE A 105 14.53 -8.75 -2.73
C ILE A 105 14.15 -7.79 -1.60
N GLY A 106 13.57 -6.63 -1.94
CA GLY A 106 13.43 -5.53 -1.00
C GLY A 106 11.99 -5.23 -0.55
N TYR A 107 11.88 -4.77 0.68
CA TYR A 107 10.67 -4.20 1.27
C TYR A 107 10.97 -2.84 1.87
N VAL A 108 10.09 -1.85 1.62
CA VAL A 108 10.14 -0.55 2.28
C VAL A 108 8.82 -0.30 3.04
N GLY A 109 8.94 0.07 4.31
CA GLY A 109 7.81 0.43 5.16
C GLY A 109 8.00 -0.05 6.60
N TRP A 110 7.03 0.27 7.46
CA TRP A 110 7.06 -0.17 8.85
C TRP A 110 7.02 -1.70 8.93
N VAL A 111 8.04 -2.30 9.53
CA VAL A 111 8.19 -3.76 9.72
C VAL A 111 7.45 -4.15 11.00
N THR A 112 6.18 -4.52 10.87
CA THR A 112 5.31 -4.79 12.01
C THR A 112 4.54 -6.08 11.85
N SER A 113 4.48 -6.85 12.93
CA SER A 113 3.73 -8.11 13.05
C SER A 113 2.21 -7.96 12.82
N ARG A 114 1.71 -6.73 12.88
CA ARG A 114 0.30 -6.45 12.58
C ARG A 114 -0.01 -6.46 11.08
N ARG A 115 1.00 -6.24 10.22
CA ARG A 115 0.83 -6.06 8.77
C ARG A 115 1.64 -7.02 7.92
N LEU A 116 2.80 -7.47 8.40
CA LEU A 116 3.68 -8.36 7.65
C LEU A 116 3.62 -9.79 8.17
N ASP A 117 3.64 -10.73 7.26
CA ASP A 117 3.73 -12.15 7.55
C ASP A 117 5.20 -12.54 7.79
N ALA A 118 5.61 -12.50 9.06
CA ALA A 118 6.96 -12.85 9.46
C ALA A 118 7.32 -14.32 9.19
N ASN A 119 6.33 -15.23 9.28
CA ASN A 119 6.54 -16.65 9.01
C ASN A 119 6.76 -16.88 7.50
N LEU A 120 5.97 -16.24 6.66
CA LEU A 120 6.16 -16.26 5.22
C LEU A 120 7.56 -15.76 4.85
N LEU A 121 7.94 -14.59 5.36
CA LEU A 121 9.28 -14.00 5.15
C LEU A 121 10.39 -14.97 5.59
N TYR A 122 10.25 -15.57 6.77
CA TYR A 122 11.22 -16.52 7.30
C TYR A 122 11.37 -17.75 6.40
N GLN A 123 10.25 -18.37 5.99
CA GLN A 123 10.26 -19.56 5.13
C GLN A 123 10.87 -19.25 3.77
N VAL A 124 10.55 -18.10 3.16
CA VAL A 124 11.08 -17.70 1.86
C VAL A 124 12.58 -17.41 1.96
N ALA A 125 13.01 -16.63 2.95
CA ALA A 125 14.42 -16.29 3.12
C ALA A 125 15.30 -17.50 3.46
N LEU A 126 14.82 -18.41 4.33
CA LEU A 126 15.51 -19.65 4.70
C LEU A 126 15.74 -20.56 3.48
N ARG A 127 14.76 -20.62 2.57
CA ARG A 127 14.79 -21.51 1.39
C ARG A 127 15.47 -20.88 0.18
N CYS A 128 15.75 -19.59 0.23
CA CYS A 128 16.42 -18.84 -0.83
C CYS A 128 17.71 -18.17 -0.31
N PRO A 129 18.70 -18.94 0.20
CA PRO A 129 19.92 -18.37 0.78
C PRO A 129 20.81 -17.64 -0.25
N GLN A 130 20.57 -17.86 -1.54
CA GLN A 130 21.28 -17.21 -2.65
C GLN A 130 20.79 -15.77 -2.90
N TYR A 131 19.69 -15.32 -2.30
CA TYR A 131 19.13 -13.98 -2.45
C TYR A 131 19.26 -13.19 -1.16
N SER A 132 19.50 -11.88 -1.25
CA SER A 132 19.49 -10.99 -0.10
C SER A 132 18.10 -10.38 0.08
N PHE A 133 17.56 -10.52 1.28
CA PHE A 133 16.27 -9.92 1.67
C PHE A 133 16.53 -8.64 2.46
N VAL A 134 16.14 -7.49 1.91
CA VAL A 134 16.43 -6.17 2.49
C VAL A 134 15.14 -5.54 3.00
N MET A 135 15.10 -5.25 4.30
CA MET A 135 13.99 -4.66 5.01
C MET A 135 14.35 -3.22 5.41
N VAL A 136 13.71 -2.23 4.80
CA VAL A 136 13.94 -0.80 5.07
C VAL A 136 12.74 -0.22 5.81
N GLY A 137 12.94 0.07 7.09
CA GLY A 137 11.91 0.64 7.97
C GLY A 137 12.15 0.32 9.44
N GLY A 138 11.43 1.00 10.32
CA GLY A 138 11.45 0.68 11.74
C GLY A 138 10.75 -0.65 12.03
N GLU A 139 11.20 -1.33 13.08
CA GLU A 139 10.67 -2.63 13.51
C GLU A 139 9.88 -2.51 14.80
N ASP A 140 8.81 -3.30 14.93
CA ASP A 140 8.18 -3.52 16.23
C ASP A 140 8.97 -4.53 17.09
N ASP A 141 8.60 -4.65 18.38
CA ASP A 141 9.31 -5.50 19.32
C ASP A 141 9.20 -7.00 19.00
N PHE A 142 8.22 -7.40 18.21
CA PHE A 142 8.10 -8.76 17.71
C PHE A 142 9.16 -9.05 16.64
N PHE A 143 9.27 -8.18 15.62
CA PHE A 143 10.26 -8.36 14.56
C PHE A 143 11.68 -8.26 15.08
N LYS A 144 12.01 -7.34 15.99
CA LYS A 144 13.34 -7.24 16.62
C LYS A 144 13.84 -8.54 17.27
N LYS A 145 12.91 -9.40 17.70
CA LYS A 145 13.21 -10.69 18.37
C LYS A 145 12.98 -11.90 17.46
N HIS A 146 12.55 -11.66 16.22
CA HIS A 146 12.19 -12.74 15.31
C HIS A 146 13.42 -13.47 14.76
N PRO A 147 13.37 -14.81 14.56
CA PRO A 147 14.47 -15.59 13.98
C PRO A 147 14.97 -15.13 12.61
N LEU A 148 14.25 -14.26 11.89
CA LEU A 148 14.72 -13.60 10.68
C LEU A 148 16.09 -12.92 10.87
N HIS A 149 16.37 -12.36 12.05
CA HIS A 149 17.66 -11.74 12.38
C HIS A 149 18.82 -12.73 12.46
N SER A 150 18.57 -14.03 12.57
CA SER A 150 19.61 -15.07 12.56
C SER A 150 20.00 -15.52 11.15
N LEU A 151 19.25 -15.14 10.13
CA LEU A 151 19.52 -15.49 8.74
C LEU A 151 20.55 -14.51 8.14
N SER A 152 21.69 -15.03 7.66
CA SER A 152 22.77 -14.21 7.10
C SER A 152 22.41 -13.45 5.83
N ASN A 153 21.35 -13.85 5.16
CA ASN A 153 20.84 -13.24 3.93
C ASN A 153 19.66 -12.28 4.16
N VAL A 154 19.33 -11.94 5.43
CA VAL A 154 18.29 -10.97 5.77
C VAL A 154 18.92 -9.74 6.40
N HIS A 155 18.66 -8.57 5.84
CA HIS A 155 19.27 -7.31 6.23
C HIS A 155 18.22 -6.30 6.66
N PHE A 156 18.22 -5.90 7.92
CA PHE A 156 17.33 -4.86 8.46
C PHE A 156 18.10 -3.53 8.51
N LEU A 157 17.74 -2.58 7.66
CA LEU A 157 18.46 -1.31 7.51
C LEU A 157 17.88 -0.17 8.38
N GLY A 158 16.85 -0.48 9.17
CA GLY A 158 16.22 0.49 10.05
C GLY A 158 15.42 1.56 9.33
N GLN A 159 14.91 2.51 10.11
CA GLN A 159 14.08 3.60 9.61
C GLN A 159 14.90 4.60 8.79
N LYS A 160 14.35 5.02 7.66
CA LYS A 160 14.91 6.05 6.75
C LYS A 160 13.91 7.19 6.58
N LYS A 161 14.41 8.36 6.16
CA LYS A 161 13.52 9.46 5.74
C LYS A 161 12.80 9.06 4.45
N GLN A 162 11.55 9.51 4.28
CA GLN A 162 10.73 9.14 3.13
C GLN A 162 11.44 9.46 1.79
N ILE A 163 12.11 10.60 1.69
CA ILE A 163 12.83 10.97 0.47
C ILE A 163 14.01 10.03 0.15
N GLU A 164 14.62 9.42 1.16
CA GLU A 164 15.74 8.50 0.99
C GLU A 164 15.27 7.12 0.52
N THR A 165 14.02 6.72 0.83
CA THR A 165 13.50 5.38 0.51
C THR A 165 13.48 5.09 -0.98
N ILE A 166 13.37 6.10 -1.82
CA ILE A 166 13.40 5.97 -3.29
C ILE A 166 14.74 5.36 -3.74
N SER A 167 15.86 5.82 -3.16
CA SER A 167 17.18 5.29 -3.48
C SER A 167 17.28 3.80 -3.15
N TYR A 168 16.72 3.35 -2.03
CA TYR A 168 16.67 1.92 -1.68
C TYR A 168 15.84 1.13 -2.69
N MET A 169 14.61 1.57 -2.95
CA MET A 169 13.70 0.90 -3.90
C MET A 169 14.28 0.81 -5.31
N SER A 170 14.97 1.86 -5.76
CA SER A 170 15.60 1.90 -7.09
C SER A 170 16.69 0.85 -7.26
N HIS A 171 17.33 0.40 -6.15
CA HIS A 171 18.39 -0.60 -6.16
C HIS A 171 17.91 -2.02 -5.82
N PHE A 172 16.65 -2.25 -5.54
CA PHE A 172 16.10 -3.60 -5.44
C PHE A 172 15.99 -4.25 -6.82
N ASP A 173 16.25 -5.55 -6.91
CA ASP A 173 16.00 -6.33 -8.12
C ASP A 173 14.53 -6.72 -8.21
N VAL A 174 13.94 -7.09 -7.06
CA VAL A 174 12.51 -7.39 -6.90
C VAL A 174 12.01 -6.69 -5.66
N CYS A 175 10.84 -6.09 -5.73
CA CYS A 175 10.15 -5.53 -4.58
C CYS A 175 9.10 -6.50 -4.04
N MET A 176 8.88 -6.51 -2.73
CA MET A 176 7.88 -7.41 -2.13
C MET A 176 6.91 -6.68 -1.20
N ASN A 177 5.69 -7.20 -1.12
CA ASN A 177 4.68 -6.78 -0.15
C ASN A 177 4.08 -8.03 0.54
N PRO A 178 4.82 -8.66 1.49
CA PRO A 178 4.42 -9.89 2.19
C PRO A 178 3.43 -9.57 3.31
N GLN A 179 2.22 -9.18 2.94
CA GLN A 179 1.21 -8.68 3.85
C GLN A 179 0.44 -9.83 4.50
N LEU A 180 0.22 -9.74 5.82
CA LEU A 180 -0.79 -10.57 6.49
C LEU A 180 -2.18 -10.24 5.94
N VAL A 181 -3.02 -11.28 5.78
CA VAL A 181 -4.43 -11.11 5.47
C VAL A 181 -5.21 -11.14 6.78
N ASN A 182 -5.56 -9.98 7.30
CA ASN A 182 -6.29 -9.80 8.54
C ASN A 182 -7.24 -8.58 8.45
N GLU A 183 -8.00 -8.32 9.52
CA GLU A 183 -8.95 -7.20 9.56
C GLU A 183 -8.31 -5.81 9.34
N ILE A 184 -7.02 -5.65 9.66
CA ILE A 184 -6.30 -4.37 9.48
C ILE A 184 -5.91 -4.17 8.02
N THR A 185 -5.55 -5.26 7.34
CA THR A 185 -4.94 -5.21 6.01
C THR A 185 -5.93 -5.47 4.89
N ILE A 186 -7.00 -6.23 5.17
CA ILE A 186 -8.04 -6.52 4.18
C ILE A 186 -8.73 -5.22 3.73
N GLY A 187 -8.76 -4.98 2.44
CA GLY A 187 -9.36 -3.78 1.85
C GLY A 187 -8.46 -2.52 1.89
N ASN A 188 -7.32 -2.54 2.60
CA ASN A 188 -6.38 -1.43 2.59
C ASN A 188 -5.58 -1.39 1.30
N TYR A 189 -5.52 -0.21 0.68
CA TYR A 189 -4.77 0.01 -0.55
C TYR A 189 -3.25 0.06 -0.26
N PRO A 190 -2.43 -0.76 -0.94
CA PRO A 190 -0.99 -0.85 -0.67
C PRO A 190 -0.20 0.17 -1.52
N ARG A 191 -0.20 1.47 -1.18
CA ARG A 191 0.48 2.56 -1.92
C ARG A 191 1.92 2.25 -2.35
N LYS A 192 2.66 1.49 -1.54
CA LYS A 192 4.05 1.10 -1.87
C LYS A 192 4.16 0.29 -3.16
N VAL A 193 3.10 -0.42 -3.55
CA VAL A 193 3.08 -1.18 -4.81
C VAL A 193 3.13 -0.22 -5.99
N ASP A 194 2.40 0.89 -5.94
CA ASP A 194 2.49 1.94 -6.97
C ASP A 194 3.88 2.59 -7.00
N GLU A 195 4.47 2.84 -5.82
CA GLU A 195 5.82 3.41 -5.70
C GLU A 195 6.86 2.48 -6.35
N TYR A 196 6.75 1.16 -6.15
CA TYR A 196 7.61 0.17 -6.78
C TYR A 196 7.40 0.11 -8.31
N LEU A 197 6.13 0.07 -8.75
CA LEU A 197 5.79 0.02 -10.16
C LEU A 197 6.19 1.30 -10.89
N ALA A 198 6.10 2.47 -10.26
CA ALA A 198 6.55 3.75 -10.82
C ALA A 198 8.07 3.77 -11.08
N LEU A 199 8.84 2.99 -10.33
CA LEU A 199 10.26 2.74 -10.59
C LEU A 199 10.50 1.57 -11.57
N GLY A 200 9.46 1.05 -12.21
CA GLY A 200 9.52 -0.06 -13.17
C GLY A 200 9.83 -1.42 -12.54
N LYS A 201 9.87 -1.53 -11.20
CA LYS A 201 10.30 -2.74 -10.50
C LYS A 201 9.29 -3.87 -10.65
N PRO A 202 9.76 -5.13 -10.75
CA PRO A 202 8.91 -6.30 -10.54
C PRO A 202 8.47 -6.37 -9.09
N VAL A 203 7.19 -6.69 -8.86
CA VAL A 203 6.59 -6.68 -7.52
C VAL A 203 5.90 -8.01 -7.24
N ILE A 204 6.19 -8.58 -6.06
CA ILE A 204 5.53 -9.77 -5.53
C ILE A 204 4.75 -9.38 -4.29
N ALA A 205 3.50 -9.78 -4.22
CA ALA A 205 2.63 -9.42 -3.10
C ALA A 205 1.77 -10.59 -2.64
N THR A 206 1.40 -10.58 -1.36
CA THR A 206 0.37 -11.51 -0.87
C THR A 206 -0.97 -11.17 -1.50
N LYS A 207 -1.64 -12.18 -2.05
CA LYS A 207 -2.94 -12.04 -2.68
C LYS A 207 -4.00 -11.55 -1.70
N THR A 208 -4.66 -10.46 -2.05
CA THR A 208 -5.84 -9.91 -1.35
C THR A 208 -6.82 -9.38 -2.37
N LEU A 209 -8.07 -9.11 -1.98
CA LEU A 209 -9.05 -8.50 -2.88
C LEU A 209 -8.58 -7.15 -3.45
N THR A 210 -7.85 -6.35 -2.66
CA THR A 210 -7.29 -5.08 -3.13
C THR A 210 -6.15 -5.29 -4.12
N MET A 211 -5.37 -6.37 -3.94
CA MET A 211 -4.29 -6.71 -4.88
C MET A 211 -4.80 -7.19 -6.24
N ASP A 212 -6.07 -7.56 -6.37
CA ASP A 212 -6.68 -7.89 -7.67
C ASP A 212 -6.66 -6.68 -8.63
N LEU A 213 -6.63 -5.44 -8.10
CA LEU A 213 -6.45 -4.21 -8.90
C LEU A 213 -5.13 -4.18 -9.69
N PHE A 214 -4.12 -4.87 -9.21
CA PHE A 214 -2.76 -4.93 -9.78
C PHE A 214 -2.52 -6.17 -10.66
N THR A 215 -3.59 -6.92 -10.97
CA THR A 215 -3.49 -8.13 -11.81
C THR A 215 -2.84 -7.81 -13.16
N GLY A 216 -1.84 -8.60 -13.54
CA GLY A 216 -1.05 -8.39 -14.77
C GLY A 216 0.18 -7.49 -14.60
N TYR A 217 0.33 -6.82 -13.44
CA TYR A 217 1.48 -5.96 -13.11
C TYR A 217 2.30 -6.48 -11.94
N VAL A 218 1.71 -7.32 -11.09
CA VAL A 218 2.34 -7.92 -9.91
C VAL A 218 2.09 -9.42 -9.87
N TRP A 219 2.98 -10.17 -9.21
CA TRP A 219 2.74 -11.57 -8.84
C TRP A 219 1.96 -11.61 -7.52
N ASN A 220 0.72 -12.07 -7.59
CA ASN A 220 -0.17 -12.24 -6.43
C ASN A 220 -0.03 -13.67 -5.90
N CYS A 221 0.58 -13.85 -4.73
CA CYS A 221 0.97 -15.14 -4.15
C CYS A 221 0.19 -15.47 -2.89
N LEU A 222 -0.15 -16.76 -2.70
CA LEU A 222 -0.87 -17.25 -1.52
C LEU A 222 0.03 -17.77 -0.40
N GLY A 223 1.27 -18.14 -0.70
CA GLY A 223 2.19 -18.71 0.29
C GLY A 223 3.63 -18.80 -0.18
N ALA A 224 4.50 -19.40 0.63
CA ALA A 224 5.94 -19.41 0.41
C ALA A 224 6.35 -20.03 -0.92
N GLU A 225 5.69 -21.10 -1.36
CA GLU A 225 5.99 -21.75 -2.65
C GLU A 225 5.80 -20.79 -3.82
N GLU A 226 4.65 -20.13 -3.87
CA GLU A 226 4.35 -19.18 -4.94
C GLU A 226 5.26 -17.95 -4.87
N TYR A 227 5.64 -17.50 -3.66
CA TYR A 227 6.60 -16.41 -3.49
C TYR A 227 7.97 -16.78 -4.07
N ILE A 228 8.48 -17.98 -3.78
CA ILE A 228 9.77 -18.46 -4.30
C ILE A 228 9.72 -18.58 -5.82
N GLN A 229 8.66 -19.16 -6.37
CA GLN A 229 8.47 -19.24 -7.81
C GLN A 229 8.43 -17.84 -8.44
N ALA A 230 7.65 -16.93 -7.88
CA ALA A 230 7.50 -15.57 -8.37
C ALA A 230 8.83 -14.78 -8.29
N ILE A 231 9.67 -14.99 -7.26
CA ILE A 231 11.00 -14.38 -7.18
C ILE A 231 11.86 -14.85 -8.37
N ASN A 232 11.90 -16.16 -8.64
CA ASN A 232 12.68 -16.70 -9.75
C ASN A 232 12.20 -16.15 -11.10
N GLU A 233 10.89 -16.04 -11.32
CA GLU A 233 10.31 -15.47 -12.53
C GLU A 233 10.60 -13.96 -12.65
N ALA A 234 10.46 -13.22 -11.55
CA ALA A 234 10.66 -11.78 -11.49
C ALA A 234 12.12 -11.34 -11.72
N LEU A 235 13.07 -12.24 -11.47
CA LEU A 235 14.50 -12.02 -11.71
C LEU A 235 14.91 -12.27 -13.18
N ILE A 236 14.04 -12.85 -13.99
CA ILE A 236 14.28 -12.97 -15.45
C ILE A 236 14.26 -11.58 -16.06
N PRO A 237 15.25 -11.22 -16.90
CA PRO A 237 15.30 -9.91 -17.54
C PRO A 237 13.98 -9.57 -18.25
N THR A 238 13.43 -8.43 -17.92
CA THR A 238 12.14 -7.96 -18.42
C THR A 238 12.34 -6.97 -19.57
N SER A 239 11.50 -7.05 -20.62
CA SER A 239 11.56 -6.11 -21.74
C SER A 239 11.22 -4.67 -21.30
N SER A 240 11.76 -3.69 -22.03
CA SER A 240 11.46 -2.26 -21.82
C SER A 240 9.96 -1.95 -21.87
N ASP A 241 9.21 -2.66 -22.70
CA ASP A 241 7.76 -2.48 -22.84
C ASP A 241 6.99 -2.89 -21.58
N ILE A 242 7.41 -3.96 -20.91
CA ILE A 242 6.79 -4.38 -19.64
C ILE A 242 7.13 -3.37 -18.53
N ILE A 243 8.38 -2.89 -18.49
CA ILE A 243 8.79 -1.85 -17.55
C ILE A 243 7.94 -0.59 -17.75
N LYS A 244 7.78 -0.14 -19.00
CA LYS A 244 6.96 1.01 -19.34
C LYS A 244 5.51 0.84 -18.92
N LYS A 245 4.91 -0.32 -19.17
CA LYS A 245 3.54 -0.63 -18.74
C LYS A 245 3.35 -0.56 -17.22
N ARG A 246 4.33 -1.01 -16.43
CA ARG A 246 4.30 -0.89 -14.96
C ARG A 246 4.27 0.57 -14.53
N ILE A 247 5.13 1.40 -15.12
CA ILE A 247 5.24 2.83 -14.84
C ILE A 247 3.93 3.53 -15.21
N GLU A 248 3.43 3.32 -16.42
CA GLU A 248 2.17 3.91 -16.90
C GLU A 248 1.01 3.53 -16.00
N PHE A 249 0.92 2.26 -15.60
CA PHE A 249 -0.12 1.79 -14.69
C PHE A 249 -0.06 2.50 -13.34
N ALA A 250 1.12 2.62 -12.71
CA ALA A 250 1.26 3.34 -11.45
C ALA A 250 0.80 4.80 -11.57
N HIS A 251 1.11 5.46 -12.67
CA HIS A 251 0.69 6.84 -12.94
C HIS A 251 -0.83 7.02 -13.14
N THR A 252 -1.60 5.93 -13.30
CA THR A 252 -3.07 6.03 -13.26
C THR A 252 -3.62 6.21 -11.84
N HIS A 253 -2.82 5.98 -10.79
CA HIS A 253 -3.22 6.05 -9.39
C HIS A 253 -2.72 7.31 -8.66
N THR A 254 -2.57 8.43 -9.38
CA THR A 254 -2.13 9.69 -8.79
C THR A 254 -3.27 10.41 -8.05
N TRP A 255 -2.91 11.35 -7.16
CA TRP A 255 -3.88 12.23 -6.51
C TRP A 255 -4.69 13.03 -7.52
N GLU A 256 -4.09 13.47 -8.62
CA GLU A 256 -4.79 14.19 -9.68
C GLU A 256 -5.93 13.34 -10.25
N ASN A 257 -5.66 12.08 -10.59
CA ASN A 257 -6.68 11.17 -11.10
C ASN A 257 -7.78 10.88 -10.06
N SER A 258 -7.42 10.70 -8.79
CA SER A 258 -8.41 10.50 -7.72
C SER A 258 -9.29 11.74 -7.52
N ILE A 259 -8.71 12.95 -7.58
CA ILE A 259 -9.44 14.21 -7.48
C ILE A 259 -10.35 14.42 -8.69
N ASN A 260 -9.87 14.18 -9.90
CA ASN A 260 -10.68 14.28 -11.12
C ASN A 260 -11.88 13.32 -11.06
N LYS A 261 -11.66 12.10 -10.59
CA LYS A 261 -12.72 11.12 -10.36
C LYS A 261 -13.71 11.59 -9.28
N LEU A 262 -13.22 12.19 -8.20
CA LEU A 262 -14.08 12.81 -7.18
C LEU A 262 -14.96 13.89 -7.78
N TYR A 263 -14.39 14.82 -8.55
CA TYR A 263 -15.15 15.91 -9.16
C TYR A 263 -16.20 15.39 -10.17
N SER A 264 -15.97 14.27 -10.83
CA SER A 264 -16.97 13.69 -11.75
C SER A 264 -18.27 13.23 -11.04
N TYR A 265 -18.22 13.01 -9.72
CA TYR A 265 -19.38 12.67 -8.90
C TYR A 265 -20.05 13.89 -8.23
N ILE A 266 -19.42 15.06 -8.30
CA ILE A 266 -19.97 16.30 -7.74
C ILE A 266 -20.75 17.02 -8.84
N ASN A 267 -22.03 16.71 -8.97
CA ASN A 267 -22.93 17.47 -9.82
C ASN A 267 -23.42 18.72 -9.04
N ILE A 268 -22.77 19.84 -9.26
CA ILE A 268 -23.15 21.16 -8.71
C ILE A 268 -23.64 22.06 -9.83
#